data_05add713a41c88b861c24f97cc9b0b6d
#
_entry.id   05add713a41c88b861c24f97cc9b0b6d
#
_cell.length_a   1.000
_cell.length_b   1.000
_cell.length_c   1.000
_cell.angle_alpha   90.00
_cell.angle_beta   90.00
_cell.angle_gamma   90.00
#
_symmetry.space_group_name_H-M   'P 1'
#
loop_
_entity.id
_entity.type
_entity.pdbx_description
1 polymer ?
#
loop_
_entity_poly.entity_id
_entity_poly.type
_entity_poly.pdbx_seq_one_letter_code
_entity_poly.pdbx_strand_id
1 'polypeptide(L)'
;MGTLHHHPFLIRYQGGAGDHVVQIRAGRTIRSGVGQSFWLRAGRCALAEVSTANRAHSFLVQVPSADQQNVSAQVAITYRIEDAEAAASHYDFDLYPRDANNEAQGLWQIDETVTRIAHSALASSIGAMPLSDAISGSLERVGSLLAQAFAADEQLRATGVAVVDVRLMSLRPDEGVESSLRAPLLEQLQAEADRALYERRALAVERESQISENEMQSKLDLARKRADLVDQEGHNARREAEEKAAADAIAVEAEARRIVEKAKAYEADWKTAGAART
;
A
#
# COMPACT_ATOMS: atom_id res chain seq x y z
N MET A 1 -9.37 -26.21 -31.38
CA MET A 1 -9.34 -27.69 -31.41
C MET A 1 -10.15 -28.17 -32.58
N GLY A 2 -9.50 -28.94 -33.44
CA GLY A 2 -10.16 -29.60 -34.55
C GLY A 2 -11.05 -30.77 -34.06
N THR A 3 -12.03 -31.11 -34.85
CA THR A 3 -12.95 -32.20 -34.55
C THR A 3 -12.76 -33.36 -35.54
N LEU A 4 -12.75 -34.60 -35.02
CA LEU A 4 -12.71 -35.82 -35.79
C LEU A 4 -14.10 -36.44 -35.86
N HIS A 5 -14.63 -36.61 -37.08
CA HIS A 5 -15.87 -37.31 -37.32
C HIS A 5 -15.57 -38.69 -37.91
N HIS A 6 -15.85 -39.76 -37.17
CA HIS A 6 -15.59 -41.12 -37.57
C HIS A 6 -16.73 -41.68 -38.45
N HIS A 7 -16.36 -42.16 -39.61
CA HIS A 7 -17.20 -42.95 -40.50
C HIS A 7 -16.60 -44.36 -40.68
N PRO A 8 -17.34 -45.35 -41.12
CA PRO A 8 -16.88 -46.74 -41.11
C PRO A 8 -15.53 -47.02 -41.80
N PHE A 9 -15.13 -46.20 -42.80
CA PHE A 9 -13.88 -46.40 -43.54
C PHE A 9 -13.07 -45.09 -43.70
N LEU A 10 -13.66 -43.95 -43.35
CA LEU A 10 -13.08 -42.62 -43.55
C LEU A 10 -13.29 -41.81 -42.26
N ILE A 11 -12.33 -40.98 -42.00
CA ILE A 11 -12.42 -40.02 -40.89
C ILE A 11 -12.39 -38.62 -41.50
N ARG A 12 -13.31 -37.74 -41.14
CA ARG A 12 -13.29 -36.35 -41.51
C ARG A 12 -12.66 -35.56 -40.39
N TYR A 13 -11.57 -34.89 -40.70
CA TYR A 13 -10.97 -33.89 -39.83
C TYR A 13 -11.48 -32.50 -40.22
N GLN A 14 -11.81 -31.67 -39.23
CA GLN A 14 -12.16 -30.29 -39.39
C GLN A 14 -11.37 -29.47 -38.37
N GLY A 15 -10.32 -28.75 -38.84
CA GLY A 15 -9.42 -27.94 -38.04
C GLY A 15 -10.00 -26.62 -37.61
N GLY A 16 -9.59 -26.12 -36.43
CA GLY A 16 -9.86 -24.77 -35.96
C GLY A 16 -9.02 -23.73 -36.72
N ALA A 17 -9.45 -22.46 -36.69
CA ALA A 17 -8.78 -21.37 -37.42
C ALA A 17 -7.34 -21.08 -36.96
N GLY A 18 -7.01 -21.41 -35.71
CA GLY A 18 -5.67 -21.20 -35.09
C GLY A 18 -4.83 -22.47 -34.95
N ASP A 19 -5.39 -23.63 -35.37
CA ASP A 19 -4.74 -24.93 -35.19
C ASP A 19 -4.06 -25.36 -36.48
N HIS A 20 -2.77 -25.66 -36.36
CA HIS A 20 -1.98 -26.17 -37.45
C HIS A 20 -2.02 -27.70 -37.42
N VAL A 21 -2.49 -28.31 -38.50
CA VAL A 21 -2.56 -29.75 -38.63
C VAL A 21 -1.41 -30.26 -39.49
N VAL A 22 -0.78 -31.36 -39.03
CA VAL A 22 0.26 -32.08 -39.73
C VAL A 22 -0.19 -33.50 -39.99
N GLN A 23 -0.34 -33.89 -41.23
CA GLN A 23 -0.67 -35.23 -41.64
C GLN A 23 0.58 -36.02 -42.03
N ILE A 24 0.91 -37.06 -41.32
CA ILE A 24 2.10 -37.90 -41.54
C ILE A 24 1.65 -39.28 -42.04
N ARG A 25 2.29 -39.73 -43.11
CA ARG A 25 2.09 -41.08 -43.65
C ARG A 25 3.45 -41.69 -44.06
N ALA A 26 3.69 -42.89 -43.56
CA ALA A 26 4.94 -43.61 -43.81
C ALA A 26 6.18 -42.76 -43.49
N GLY A 27 6.17 -41.97 -42.41
CA GLY A 27 7.28 -41.12 -41.99
C GLY A 27 7.49 -39.82 -42.81
N ARG A 28 6.55 -39.50 -43.71
CA ARG A 28 6.62 -38.26 -44.50
C ARG A 28 5.39 -37.41 -44.28
N THR A 29 5.60 -36.08 -44.12
CA THR A 29 4.53 -35.12 -44.10
C THR A 29 3.85 -35.04 -45.47
N ILE A 30 2.55 -35.31 -45.52
CA ILE A 30 1.73 -35.23 -46.72
C ILE A 30 1.02 -33.90 -46.82
N ARG A 31 0.54 -33.40 -45.69
CA ARG A 31 -0.16 -32.12 -45.56
C ARG A 31 0.25 -31.44 -44.29
N SER A 32 0.38 -30.15 -44.40
CA SER A 32 0.66 -29.25 -43.30
C SER A 32 -0.07 -27.93 -43.58
N GLY A 33 -0.73 -27.36 -42.60
CA GLY A 33 -1.39 -26.06 -42.74
C GLY A 33 -2.45 -25.77 -41.67
N VAL A 34 -2.81 -24.51 -41.55
CA VAL A 34 -3.77 -23.98 -40.56
C VAL A 34 -5.19 -24.06 -41.13
N GLY A 35 -6.16 -24.39 -40.28
CA GLY A 35 -7.58 -24.36 -40.60
C GLY A 35 -8.04 -25.32 -41.70
N GLN A 36 -7.31 -26.39 -41.90
CA GLN A 36 -7.62 -27.35 -42.97
C GLN A 36 -8.73 -28.32 -42.56
N SER A 37 -9.54 -28.71 -43.57
CA SER A 37 -10.56 -29.73 -43.42
C SER A 37 -10.41 -30.77 -44.55
N PHE A 38 -10.30 -32.04 -44.20
CA PHE A 38 -10.09 -33.10 -45.18
C PHE A 38 -10.56 -34.46 -44.68
N TRP A 39 -10.65 -35.42 -45.63
CA TRP A 39 -10.92 -36.78 -45.35
C TRP A 39 -9.65 -37.62 -45.29
N LEU A 40 -9.52 -38.47 -44.32
CA LEU A 40 -8.40 -39.41 -44.17
C LEU A 40 -8.92 -40.87 -44.04
N ARG A 41 -8.08 -41.78 -44.46
CA ARG A 41 -8.38 -43.22 -44.40
C ARG A 41 -7.88 -43.78 -43.08
N ALA A 42 -8.77 -44.38 -42.32
CA ALA A 42 -8.45 -45.00 -41.03
C ALA A 42 -7.26 -45.95 -41.12
N GLY A 43 -6.33 -45.88 -40.16
CA GLY A 43 -5.20 -46.79 -40.01
C GLY A 43 -4.02 -46.60 -40.93
N ARG A 44 -3.99 -45.57 -41.80
CA ARG A 44 -2.90 -45.36 -42.78
C ARG A 44 -2.09 -44.05 -42.60
N CYS A 45 -2.45 -43.21 -41.65
CA CYS A 45 -1.78 -41.93 -41.38
C CYS A 45 -1.88 -41.59 -39.90
N ALA A 46 -0.90 -40.84 -39.44
CA ALA A 46 -0.97 -40.12 -38.16
C ALA A 46 -1.38 -38.69 -38.42
N LEU A 47 -2.06 -38.07 -37.49
CA LEU A 47 -2.50 -36.71 -37.54
C LEU A 47 -2.09 -36.03 -36.23
N ALA A 48 -1.28 -35.00 -36.32
CA ALA A 48 -0.89 -34.14 -35.23
C ALA A 48 -1.59 -32.78 -35.35
N GLU A 49 -2.08 -32.24 -34.25
CA GLU A 49 -2.68 -30.92 -34.19
C GLU A 49 -1.87 -30.06 -33.19
N VAL A 50 -1.39 -28.93 -33.68
CA VAL A 50 -0.51 -28.03 -32.95
C VAL A 50 -1.12 -26.65 -32.93
N SER A 51 -1.41 -26.12 -31.75
CA SER A 51 -1.87 -24.73 -31.61
C SER A 51 -0.71 -23.75 -31.76
N THR A 52 -0.88 -22.77 -32.65
CA THR A 52 0.13 -21.73 -32.90
C THR A 52 -0.10 -20.47 -32.04
N ALA A 53 -1.08 -20.51 -31.13
CA ALA A 53 -1.37 -19.40 -30.24
C ALA A 53 -0.25 -19.17 -29.19
N ASN A 54 -0.10 -17.94 -28.76
CA ASN A 54 0.81 -17.63 -27.64
C ASN A 54 0.30 -18.31 -26.37
N ARG A 55 1.19 -19.01 -25.69
CA ARG A 55 0.92 -19.69 -24.44
C ARG A 55 1.81 -19.14 -23.33
N ALA A 56 1.22 -18.78 -22.19
CA ALA A 56 1.96 -18.40 -21.01
C ALA A 56 2.02 -19.60 -20.05
N HIS A 57 3.23 -19.91 -19.61
CA HIS A 57 3.52 -20.93 -18.60
C HIS A 57 4.22 -20.28 -17.42
N SER A 58 3.66 -20.45 -16.22
CA SER A 58 4.25 -19.92 -14.98
C SER A 58 4.55 -21.06 -14.02
N PHE A 59 5.73 -21.06 -13.45
CA PHE A 59 6.22 -22.10 -12.57
C PHE A 59 7.15 -21.56 -11.51
N LEU A 60 7.35 -22.36 -10.46
CA LEU A 60 8.26 -22.06 -9.36
C LEU A 60 9.50 -22.96 -9.48
N VAL A 61 10.67 -22.33 -9.36
CA VAL A 61 11.96 -23.03 -9.36
C VAL A 61 12.68 -22.73 -8.05
N GLN A 62 13.21 -23.75 -7.41
CA GLN A 62 14.06 -23.62 -6.23
C GLN A 62 15.51 -23.88 -6.61
N VAL A 63 16.38 -22.93 -6.32
CA VAL A 63 17.82 -23.00 -6.60
C VAL A 63 18.63 -22.54 -5.38
N PRO A 64 19.75 -23.18 -5.08
CA PRO A 64 20.64 -22.73 -4.04
C PRO A 64 21.45 -21.52 -4.47
N SER A 65 21.63 -20.53 -3.58
CA SER A 65 22.57 -19.41 -3.76
C SER A 65 24.02 -19.85 -3.46
N ALA A 66 24.98 -18.97 -3.68
CA ALA A 66 26.39 -19.21 -3.32
C ALA A 66 26.57 -19.51 -1.83
N ASP A 67 25.71 -18.94 -0.97
CA ASP A 67 25.68 -19.16 0.49
C ASP A 67 24.93 -20.43 0.89
N GLN A 68 24.59 -21.31 -0.06
CA GLN A 68 23.82 -22.55 0.13
C GLN A 68 22.42 -22.33 0.72
N GLN A 69 21.87 -21.14 0.54
CA GLN A 69 20.49 -20.85 0.93
C GLN A 69 19.55 -21.08 -0.24
N ASN A 70 18.42 -21.75 0.01
CA ASN A 70 17.44 -21.99 -1.03
C ASN A 70 16.70 -20.69 -1.38
N VAL A 71 16.58 -20.44 -2.67
CA VAL A 71 15.86 -19.31 -3.23
C VAL A 71 14.79 -19.84 -4.15
N SER A 72 13.56 -19.40 -3.92
CA SER A 72 12.40 -19.71 -4.75
C SER A 72 12.21 -18.59 -5.78
N ALA A 73 12.36 -18.92 -7.06
CA ALA A 73 12.15 -18.02 -8.19
C ALA A 73 10.84 -18.36 -8.88
N GLN A 74 9.94 -17.38 -9.01
CA GLN A 74 8.72 -17.52 -9.81
C GLN A 74 8.97 -16.92 -11.19
N VAL A 75 8.84 -17.75 -12.20
CA VAL A 75 9.09 -17.39 -13.60
C VAL A 75 7.81 -17.52 -14.41
N ALA A 76 7.56 -16.57 -15.29
CA ALA A 76 6.51 -16.63 -16.29
C ALA A 76 7.15 -16.52 -17.69
N ILE A 77 6.88 -17.51 -18.54
CA ILE A 77 7.43 -17.57 -19.89
C ILE A 77 6.27 -17.63 -20.87
N THR A 78 6.30 -16.76 -21.87
CA THR A 78 5.36 -16.79 -22.98
C THR A 78 6.09 -17.34 -24.21
N TYR A 79 5.59 -18.42 -24.73
CA TYR A 79 6.13 -19.04 -25.95
C TYR A 79 5.02 -19.29 -26.98
N ARG A 80 5.42 -19.52 -28.19
CA ARG A 80 4.56 -19.96 -29.29
C ARG A 80 5.28 -21.00 -30.14
N ILE A 81 4.52 -21.82 -30.84
CA ILE A 81 5.05 -22.78 -31.79
C ILE A 81 5.07 -22.11 -33.17
N GLU A 82 6.27 -21.86 -33.70
CA GLU A 82 6.45 -21.23 -35.01
C GLU A 82 6.51 -22.28 -36.12
N ASP A 83 7.20 -23.40 -35.85
CA ASP A 83 7.28 -24.51 -36.79
C ASP A 83 6.52 -25.73 -36.22
N ALA A 84 5.29 -25.91 -36.70
CA ALA A 84 4.43 -26.98 -36.24
C ALA A 84 4.90 -28.37 -36.71
N GLU A 85 5.63 -28.47 -37.83
CA GLU A 85 6.18 -29.74 -38.32
C GLU A 85 7.35 -30.20 -37.45
N ALA A 86 8.26 -29.30 -37.15
CA ALA A 86 9.34 -29.56 -36.22
C ALA A 86 8.79 -29.94 -34.83
N ALA A 87 7.82 -29.19 -34.30
CA ALA A 87 7.21 -29.48 -33.03
C ALA A 87 6.51 -30.84 -32.99
N ALA A 88 5.75 -31.19 -34.02
CA ALA A 88 5.07 -32.51 -34.12
C ALA A 88 6.06 -33.67 -34.28
N SER A 89 7.30 -33.42 -34.70
CA SER A 89 8.34 -34.45 -34.81
C SER A 89 9.06 -34.71 -33.47
N HIS A 90 9.09 -33.74 -32.56
CA HIS A 90 9.82 -33.80 -31.30
C HIS A 90 8.91 -34.04 -30.10
N TYR A 91 7.67 -33.58 -30.17
CA TYR A 91 6.69 -33.67 -29.10
C TYR A 91 5.44 -34.42 -29.53
N ASP A 92 4.76 -35.04 -28.58
CA ASP A 92 3.57 -35.89 -28.84
C ASP A 92 2.32 -35.01 -28.97
N PHE A 93 2.01 -34.59 -30.19
CA PHE A 93 0.79 -33.87 -30.58
C PHE A 93 -0.19 -34.77 -31.34
N ASP A 94 -0.03 -36.10 -31.28
CA ASP A 94 -0.83 -37.03 -32.04
C ASP A 94 -2.30 -36.97 -31.65
N LEU A 95 -3.14 -36.60 -32.62
CA LEU A 95 -4.60 -36.65 -32.52
C LEU A 95 -5.17 -37.98 -32.97
N TYR A 96 -4.50 -38.66 -33.93
CA TYR A 96 -4.89 -39.93 -34.47
C TYR A 96 -3.64 -40.78 -34.80
N PRO A 97 -3.58 -42.09 -34.51
CA PRO A 97 -4.68 -43.04 -34.24
C PRO A 97 -5.15 -43.16 -32.79
N ARG A 98 -4.62 -42.40 -31.88
CA ARG A 98 -5.10 -42.38 -30.49
C ARG A 98 -6.27 -41.44 -30.40
N ASP A 99 -7.41 -41.91 -29.92
CA ASP A 99 -8.60 -41.07 -29.65
C ASP A 99 -8.41 -40.15 -28.44
N ALA A 100 -7.23 -40.13 -27.86
CA ALA A 100 -6.88 -39.26 -26.77
C ALA A 100 -6.34 -37.91 -27.33
N ASN A 101 -6.83 -36.83 -26.78
CA ASN A 101 -6.34 -35.48 -27.06
C ASN A 101 -4.92 -35.32 -26.52
N ASN A 102 -3.90 -35.62 -27.32
CA ASN A 102 -2.49 -35.54 -26.96
C ASN A 102 -1.90 -34.10 -27.07
N GLU A 103 -2.71 -33.12 -27.50
CA GLU A 103 -2.27 -31.71 -27.48
C GLU A 103 -1.78 -31.31 -26.10
N ALA A 104 -2.53 -31.71 -25.05
CA ALA A 104 -2.13 -31.44 -23.66
C ALA A 104 -0.78 -32.13 -23.32
N GLN A 105 -0.47 -33.29 -23.90
CA GLN A 105 0.78 -34.01 -23.64
C GLN A 105 1.97 -33.35 -24.36
N GLY A 106 1.81 -32.94 -25.59
CA GLY A 106 2.83 -32.20 -26.32
C GLY A 106 3.15 -30.87 -25.66
N LEU A 107 2.13 -30.12 -25.25
CA LEU A 107 2.30 -28.88 -24.52
C LEU A 107 2.97 -29.07 -23.16
N TRP A 108 2.62 -30.14 -22.43
CA TRP A 108 3.26 -30.49 -21.16
C TRP A 108 4.75 -30.79 -21.34
N GLN A 109 5.15 -31.49 -22.41
CA GLN A 109 6.56 -31.77 -22.73
C GLN A 109 7.34 -30.50 -23.04
N ILE A 110 6.70 -29.55 -23.72
CA ILE A 110 7.29 -28.22 -23.97
C ILE A 110 7.45 -27.47 -22.64
N ASP A 111 6.40 -27.43 -21.82
CA ASP A 111 6.41 -26.76 -20.49
C ASP A 111 7.52 -27.36 -19.60
N GLU A 112 7.74 -28.67 -19.61
CA GLU A 112 8.82 -29.33 -18.87
C GLU A 112 10.20 -28.94 -19.43
N THR A 113 10.35 -28.88 -20.75
CA THR A 113 11.60 -28.50 -21.39
C THR A 113 11.96 -27.06 -21.07
N VAL A 114 10.99 -26.14 -21.15
CA VAL A 114 11.14 -24.73 -20.79
C VAL A 114 11.50 -24.58 -19.30
N THR A 115 10.85 -25.31 -18.43
CA THR A 115 11.15 -25.33 -16.99
C THR A 115 12.58 -25.79 -16.71
N ARG A 116 13.05 -26.86 -17.38
CA ARG A 116 14.41 -27.38 -17.24
C ARG A 116 15.48 -26.38 -17.70
N ILE A 117 15.25 -25.69 -18.81
CA ILE A 117 16.17 -24.63 -19.29
C ILE A 117 16.22 -23.47 -18.30
N ALA A 118 15.05 -23.04 -17.80
CA ALA A 118 14.97 -21.97 -16.80
C ALA A 118 15.68 -22.38 -15.50
N HIS A 119 15.48 -23.62 -15.02
CA HIS A 119 16.15 -24.12 -13.84
C HIS A 119 17.68 -24.09 -13.99
N SER A 120 18.21 -24.56 -15.12
CA SER A 120 19.63 -24.58 -15.40
C SER A 120 20.21 -23.15 -15.44
N ALA A 121 19.53 -22.22 -16.11
CA ALA A 121 19.95 -20.82 -16.21
C ALA A 121 19.90 -20.11 -14.85
N LEU A 122 18.85 -20.35 -14.06
CA LEU A 122 18.73 -19.78 -12.70
C LEU A 122 19.78 -20.39 -11.74
N ALA A 123 20.00 -21.68 -11.80
CA ALA A 123 21.02 -22.35 -10.98
C ALA A 123 22.42 -21.80 -11.24
N SER A 124 22.75 -21.53 -12.50
CA SER A 124 24.05 -20.95 -12.87
C SER A 124 24.18 -19.49 -12.45
N SER A 125 23.12 -18.68 -12.59
CA SER A 125 23.16 -17.25 -12.28
C SER A 125 23.06 -16.98 -10.78
N ILE A 126 22.12 -17.63 -10.06
CA ILE A 126 21.88 -17.44 -8.63
C ILE A 126 22.97 -18.16 -7.80
N GLY A 127 23.40 -19.35 -8.25
CA GLY A 127 24.47 -20.10 -7.58
C GLY A 127 25.82 -19.41 -7.54
N ALA A 128 26.04 -18.41 -8.41
CA ALA A 128 27.25 -17.59 -8.43
C ALA A 128 27.15 -16.33 -7.54
N MET A 129 25.98 -16.01 -6.98
CA MET A 129 25.73 -14.79 -6.22
C MET A 129 25.40 -15.08 -4.75
N PRO A 130 25.85 -14.23 -3.79
CA PRO A 130 25.36 -14.32 -2.42
C PRO A 130 23.86 -13.93 -2.36
N LEU A 131 23.17 -14.45 -1.36
CA LEU A 131 21.72 -14.25 -1.20
C LEU A 131 21.33 -12.76 -1.12
N SER A 132 22.14 -11.94 -0.42
CA SER A 132 21.91 -10.50 -0.31
C SER A 132 21.84 -9.80 -1.66
N ASP A 133 22.74 -10.16 -2.58
CA ASP A 133 22.83 -9.59 -3.91
C ASP A 133 21.73 -10.12 -4.84
N ALA A 134 21.34 -11.38 -4.63
CA ALA A 134 20.23 -11.98 -5.37
C ALA A 134 18.89 -11.27 -5.07
N ILE A 135 18.66 -10.84 -3.82
CA ILE A 135 17.39 -10.21 -3.39
C ILE A 135 17.40 -8.70 -3.63
N SER A 136 18.52 -8.00 -3.36
CA SER A 136 18.53 -6.53 -3.24
C SER A 136 18.58 -5.74 -4.54
N GLY A 137 18.75 -6.37 -5.70
CA GLY A 137 18.89 -5.54 -6.89
C GLY A 137 18.78 -6.23 -8.23
N SER A 138 18.44 -7.49 -8.28
CA SER A 138 18.75 -8.28 -9.45
C SER A 138 17.59 -8.95 -10.17
N LEU A 139 16.33 -8.61 -9.86
CA LEU A 139 15.20 -9.15 -10.63
C LEU A 139 15.36 -8.88 -12.14
N GLU A 140 15.71 -7.65 -12.52
CA GLU A 140 15.94 -7.28 -13.91
C GLU A 140 17.21 -7.94 -14.47
N ARG A 141 18.27 -8.00 -13.66
CA ARG A 141 19.53 -8.61 -14.07
C ARG A 141 19.42 -10.11 -14.26
N VAL A 142 18.81 -10.82 -13.30
CA VAL A 142 18.56 -12.27 -13.41
C VAL A 142 17.56 -12.55 -14.54
N GLY A 143 16.53 -11.71 -14.70
CA GLY A 143 15.57 -11.79 -15.79
C GLY A 143 16.23 -11.63 -17.16
N SER A 144 17.16 -10.70 -17.32
CA SER A 144 17.90 -10.52 -18.57
C SER A 144 18.83 -11.69 -18.88
N LEU A 145 19.51 -12.24 -17.88
CA LEU A 145 20.33 -13.44 -18.05
C LEU A 145 19.49 -14.66 -18.45
N LEU A 146 18.31 -14.79 -17.83
CA LEU A 146 17.36 -15.84 -18.18
C LEU A 146 16.87 -15.70 -19.64
N ALA A 147 16.51 -14.49 -20.07
CA ALA A 147 16.11 -14.22 -21.45
C ALA A 147 17.24 -14.52 -22.45
N GLN A 148 18.48 -14.17 -22.10
CA GLN A 148 19.65 -14.50 -22.91
C GLN A 148 19.87 -16.02 -23.02
N ALA A 149 19.69 -16.77 -21.92
CA ALA A 149 19.81 -18.21 -21.93
C ALA A 149 18.80 -18.86 -22.88
N PHE A 150 17.54 -18.42 -22.86
CA PHE A 150 16.52 -18.88 -23.81
C PHE A 150 16.82 -18.46 -25.26
N ALA A 151 17.34 -17.24 -25.45
CA ALA A 151 17.72 -16.78 -26.77
C ALA A 151 18.91 -17.55 -27.36
N ALA A 152 19.82 -18.05 -26.53
CA ALA A 152 20.98 -18.82 -26.92
C ALA A 152 20.70 -20.32 -27.09
N ASP A 153 19.54 -20.82 -26.63
CA ASP A 153 19.23 -22.25 -26.73
C ASP A 153 18.83 -22.65 -28.16
N GLU A 154 19.77 -23.24 -28.86
CA GLU A 154 19.57 -23.73 -30.25
C GLU A 154 18.66 -24.98 -30.23
N GLN A 155 18.66 -25.79 -29.18
CA GLN A 155 17.89 -27.00 -29.08
C GLN A 155 16.39 -26.69 -29.04
N LEU A 156 15.98 -25.70 -28.24
CA LEU A 156 14.59 -25.25 -28.18
C LEU A 156 14.13 -24.70 -29.55
N ARG A 157 14.97 -23.93 -30.25
CA ARG A 157 14.64 -23.42 -31.56
C ARG A 157 14.51 -24.54 -32.60
N ALA A 158 15.38 -25.55 -32.55
CA ALA A 158 15.32 -26.70 -33.46
C ALA A 158 14.00 -27.51 -33.29
N THR A 159 13.36 -27.45 -32.14
CA THR A 159 12.04 -28.06 -31.92
C THR A 159 10.88 -27.20 -32.41
N GLY A 160 11.12 -26.08 -33.05
CA GLY A 160 10.08 -25.19 -33.59
C GLY A 160 9.39 -24.31 -32.58
N VAL A 161 9.88 -24.25 -31.32
CA VAL A 161 9.31 -23.42 -30.24
C VAL A 161 10.09 -22.10 -30.15
N ALA A 162 9.37 -20.99 -30.24
CA ALA A 162 9.93 -19.67 -30.06
C ALA A 162 9.45 -19.04 -28.73
N VAL A 163 10.40 -18.57 -27.93
CA VAL A 163 10.11 -17.82 -26.71
C VAL A 163 9.85 -16.36 -27.05
N VAL A 164 8.69 -15.86 -26.70
CA VAL A 164 8.24 -14.48 -26.99
C VAL A 164 8.65 -13.54 -25.86
N ASP A 165 8.45 -13.97 -24.62
CA ASP A 165 8.70 -13.14 -23.43
C ASP A 165 9.11 -14.01 -22.24
N VAL A 166 10.04 -13.50 -21.43
CA VAL A 166 10.53 -14.16 -20.22
C VAL A 166 10.54 -13.15 -19.10
N ARG A 167 9.79 -13.44 -18.03
CA ARG A 167 9.68 -12.58 -16.85
C ARG A 167 9.98 -13.33 -15.58
N LEU A 168 10.88 -12.80 -14.79
CA LEU A 168 11.08 -13.19 -13.41
C LEU A 168 10.10 -12.37 -12.55
N MET A 169 9.09 -13.04 -11.99
CA MET A 169 8.00 -12.41 -11.24
C MET A 169 8.41 -12.10 -9.80
N SER A 170 9.07 -13.03 -9.16
CA SER A 170 9.53 -12.86 -7.78
C SER A 170 10.74 -13.75 -7.50
N LEU A 171 11.58 -13.27 -6.58
CA LEU A 171 12.70 -14.03 -6.03
C LEU A 171 12.60 -13.93 -4.50
N ARG A 172 12.41 -15.06 -3.84
CA ARG A 172 12.22 -15.11 -2.39
C ARG A 172 13.16 -16.14 -1.77
N PRO A 173 13.83 -15.80 -0.67
CA PRO A 173 14.55 -16.80 0.11
C PRO A 173 13.58 -17.75 0.80
N ASP A 174 14.09 -18.81 1.37
CA ASP A 174 13.31 -19.70 2.21
C ASP A 174 12.71 -18.94 3.41
N GLU A 175 11.53 -19.37 3.87
CA GLU A 175 10.72 -18.66 4.87
C GLU A 175 11.50 -18.37 6.17
N GLY A 176 12.34 -19.32 6.60
CA GLY A 176 13.21 -19.15 7.78
C GLY A 176 14.23 -18.02 7.63
N VAL A 177 14.82 -17.88 6.44
CA VAL A 177 15.79 -16.83 6.12
C VAL A 177 15.09 -15.49 5.90
N GLU A 178 13.94 -15.49 5.25
CA GLU A 178 13.14 -14.29 5.02
C GLU A 178 12.71 -13.66 6.35
N SER A 179 12.25 -14.46 7.31
CA SER A 179 11.88 -13.99 8.64
C SER A 179 13.09 -13.40 9.40
N SER A 180 14.26 -14.04 9.31
CA SER A 180 15.49 -13.56 9.94
C SER A 180 16.00 -12.26 9.35
N LEU A 181 15.87 -12.05 8.04
CA LEU A 181 16.23 -10.81 7.35
C LEU A 181 15.25 -9.67 7.65
N ARG A 182 13.98 -9.99 7.88
CA ARG A 182 12.95 -8.99 8.23
C ARG A 182 12.98 -8.57 9.69
N ALA A 183 13.44 -9.43 10.60
CA ALA A 183 13.44 -9.15 12.04
C ALA A 183 14.14 -7.82 12.40
N PRO A 184 15.39 -7.53 11.96
CA PRO A 184 16.05 -6.27 12.30
C PRO A 184 15.36 -5.05 11.72
N LEU A 185 14.75 -5.16 10.54
CA LEU A 185 13.99 -4.07 9.94
C LEU A 185 12.71 -3.78 10.74
N LEU A 186 12.00 -4.82 11.16
CA LEU A 186 10.82 -4.68 12.01
C LEU A 186 11.15 -4.06 13.35
N GLU A 187 12.28 -4.46 13.98
CA GLU A 187 12.76 -3.86 15.22
C GLU A 187 13.09 -2.36 15.04
N GLN A 188 13.74 -1.99 13.95
CA GLN A 188 14.02 -0.58 13.64
C GLN A 188 12.73 0.23 13.47
N LEU A 189 11.77 -0.26 12.68
CA LEU A 189 10.48 0.40 12.49
C LEU A 189 9.70 0.52 13.80
N GLN A 190 9.77 -0.49 14.66
CA GLN A 190 9.12 -0.48 15.95
C GLN A 190 9.79 0.53 16.90
N ALA A 191 11.13 0.59 16.91
CA ALA A 191 11.88 1.57 17.67
C ALA A 191 11.60 3.02 17.21
N GLU A 192 11.46 3.26 15.92
CA GLU A 192 11.07 4.57 15.37
C GLU A 192 9.62 4.94 15.76
N ALA A 193 8.70 3.99 15.68
CA ALA A 193 7.31 4.20 16.11
C ALA A 193 7.22 4.52 17.60
N ASP A 194 7.98 3.81 18.44
CA ASP A 194 8.03 4.05 19.87
C ASP A 194 8.62 5.44 20.18
N ARG A 195 9.70 5.84 19.51
CA ARG A 195 10.27 7.19 19.64
C ARG A 195 9.23 8.27 19.30
N ALA A 196 8.53 8.12 18.18
CA ALA A 196 7.50 9.06 17.78
C ALA A 196 6.33 9.12 18.79
N LEU A 197 5.97 7.99 19.40
CA LEU A 197 4.98 7.95 20.49
C LEU A 197 5.47 8.66 21.76
N TYR A 198 6.72 8.44 22.16
CA TYR A 198 7.33 9.12 23.31
C TYR A 198 7.42 10.64 23.10
N GLU A 199 7.85 11.07 21.93
CA GLU A 199 7.91 12.50 21.57
C GLU A 199 6.52 13.16 21.62
N ARG A 200 5.50 12.50 21.07
CA ARG A 200 4.11 12.99 21.14
C ARG A 200 3.60 13.08 22.58
N ARG A 201 3.90 12.09 23.42
CA ARG A 201 3.52 12.11 24.84
C ARG A 201 4.26 13.20 25.62
N ALA A 202 5.56 13.36 25.39
CA ALA A 202 6.34 14.42 26.01
C ALA A 202 5.80 15.81 25.67
N LEU A 203 5.47 16.05 24.40
CA LEU A 203 4.90 17.29 23.91
C LEU A 203 3.47 17.54 24.47
N ALA A 204 2.69 16.48 24.66
CA ALA A 204 1.38 16.58 25.28
C ALA A 204 1.48 16.98 26.77
N VAL A 205 2.38 16.36 27.53
CA VAL A 205 2.63 16.67 28.93
C VAL A 205 3.15 18.11 29.10
N GLU A 206 4.07 18.53 28.24
CA GLU A 206 4.58 19.91 28.25
C GLU A 206 3.49 20.94 27.99
N ARG A 207 2.62 20.69 27.00
CA ARG A 207 1.45 21.56 26.75
C ARG A 207 0.47 21.59 27.89
N GLU A 208 0.20 20.44 28.51
CA GLU A 208 -0.69 20.34 29.67
C GLU A 208 -0.11 21.14 30.87
N SER A 209 1.20 21.03 31.10
CA SER A 209 1.89 21.83 32.11
C SER A 209 1.77 23.34 31.83
N GLN A 210 2.02 23.77 30.57
CA GLN A 210 1.87 25.19 30.19
C GLN A 210 0.43 25.69 30.36
N ILE A 211 -0.56 24.88 30.01
CA ILE A 211 -1.98 25.23 30.21
C ILE A 211 -2.26 25.39 31.72
N SER A 212 -1.80 24.46 32.54
CA SER A 212 -1.97 24.51 33.99
C SER A 212 -1.32 25.73 34.63
N GLU A 213 -0.10 26.08 34.20
CA GLU A 213 0.58 27.31 34.64
C GLU A 213 -0.17 28.57 34.23
N ASN A 214 -0.64 28.67 33.01
CA ASN A 214 -1.44 29.81 32.52
C ASN A 214 -2.78 29.92 33.28
N GLU A 215 -3.45 28.81 33.56
CA GLU A 215 -4.65 28.82 34.38
C GLU A 215 -4.38 29.30 35.81
N MET A 216 -3.28 28.87 36.42
CA MET A 216 -2.87 29.31 37.73
C MET A 216 -2.57 30.81 37.77
N GLN A 217 -1.81 31.31 36.77
CA GLN A 217 -1.55 32.76 36.64
C GLN A 217 -2.83 33.55 36.45
N SER A 218 -3.74 33.09 35.60
CA SER A 218 -5.04 33.70 35.37
C SER A 218 -5.88 33.76 36.65
N LYS A 219 -5.86 32.72 37.48
CA LYS A 219 -6.55 32.69 38.78
C LYS A 219 -5.92 33.69 39.75
N LEU A 220 -4.58 33.80 39.79
CA LEU A 220 -3.88 34.79 40.62
C LEU A 220 -4.19 36.22 40.21
N ASP A 221 -4.21 36.48 38.91
CA ASP A 221 -4.53 37.83 38.39
C ASP A 221 -6.00 38.19 38.67
N LEU A 222 -6.92 37.25 38.54
CA LEU A 222 -8.32 37.43 38.94
C LEU A 222 -8.45 37.71 40.44
N ALA A 223 -7.71 36.98 41.29
CA ALA A 223 -7.71 37.20 42.73
C ALA A 223 -7.17 38.60 43.09
N ARG A 224 -6.06 39.05 42.43
CA ARG A 224 -5.52 40.39 42.60
C ARG A 224 -6.50 41.48 42.18
N LYS A 225 -7.12 41.35 41.00
CA LYS A 225 -8.15 42.28 40.55
C LYS A 225 -9.34 42.39 41.47
N ARG A 226 -9.77 41.24 42.05
CA ARG A 226 -10.86 41.22 43.05
C ARG A 226 -10.45 41.93 44.34
N ALA A 227 -9.22 41.72 44.82
CA ALA A 227 -8.70 42.41 45.97
C ALA A 227 -8.64 43.95 45.73
N ASP A 228 -8.14 44.37 44.57
CA ASP A 228 -8.09 45.80 44.19
C ASP A 228 -9.50 46.44 44.11
N LEU A 229 -10.48 45.70 43.57
CA LEU A 229 -11.89 46.15 43.55
C LEU A 229 -12.47 46.32 44.94
N VAL A 230 -12.25 45.35 45.84
CA VAL A 230 -12.72 45.46 47.22
C VAL A 230 -12.07 46.66 47.96
N ASP A 231 -10.77 46.88 47.72
CA ASP A 231 -10.09 48.08 48.30
C ASP A 231 -10.64 49.39 47.72
N GLN A 232 -10.89 49.48 46.41
CA GLN A 232 -11.53 50.62 45.80
C GLN A 232 -12.95 50.85 46.30
N GLU A 233 -13.75 49.81 46.39
CA GLU A 233 -15.10 49.91 47.01
C GLU A 233 -15.02 50.39 48.46
N GLY A 234 -14.06 49.85 49.25
CA GLY A 234 -13.80 50.30 50.60
C GLY A 234 -13.40 51.78 50.70
N HIS A 235 -12.53 52.23 49.82
CA HIS A 235 -12.14 53.66 49.75
C HIS A 235 -13.31 54.55 49.32
N ASN A 236 -14.09 54.13 48.32
CA ASN A 236 -15.26 54.87 47.87
C ASN A 236 -16.31 55.00 48.99
N ALA A 237 -16.60 53.87 49.67
CA ALA A 237 -17.53 53.88 50.80
C ALA A 237 -17.06 54.81 51.95
N ARG A 238 -15.76 54.84 52.25
CA ARG A 238 -15.21 55.80 53.26
C ARG A 238 -15.37 57.26 52.82
N ARG A 239 -15.05 57.57 51.53
CA ARG A 239 -15.23 58.93 50.98
C ARG A 239 -16.69 59.36 51.00
N GLU A 240 -17.62 58.47 50.61
CA GLU A 240 -19.06 58.76 50.69
C GLU A 240 -19.51 58.99 52.14
N ALA A 241 -19.01 58.22 53.12
CA ALA A 241 -19.30 58.45 54.53
C ALA A 241 -18.72 59.76 55.04
N GLU A 242 -17.50 60.11 54.66
CA GLU A 242 -16.87 61.39 55.00
C GLU A 242 -17.62 62.59 54.38
N GLU A 243 -18.00 62.48 53.09
CA GLU A 243 -18.79 63.49 52.40
C GLU A 243 -20.18 63.69 53.02
N LYS A 244 -20.84 62.60 53.38
CA LYS A 244 -22.12 62.64 54.13
C LYS A 244 -21.95 63.27 55.51
N ALA A 245 -20.94 62.88 56.28
CA ALA A 245 -20.66 63.46 57.58
C ALA A 245 -20.35 64.97 57.49
N ALA A 246 -19.59 65.39 56.44
CA ALA A 246 -19.31 66.82 56.19
C ALA A 246 -20.60 67.57 55.78
N ALA A 247 -21.45 66.97 54.93
CA ALA A 247 -22.74 67.58 54.58
C ALA A 247 -23.68 67.71 55.76
N ASP A 248 -23.74 66.68 56.60
CA ASP A 248 -24.56 66.69 57.86
C ASP A 248 -24.01 67.73 58.82
N ALA A 249 -22.71 67.88 58.98
CA ALA A 249 -22.09 68.95 59.83
C ALA A 249 -22.43 70.33 59.29
N ILE A 250 -22.38 70.58 58.00
CA ILE A 250 -22.80 71.85 57.43
C ILE A 250 -24.30 72.13 57.63
N ALA A 251 -25.12 71.10 57.46
CA ALA A 251 -26.57 71.23 57.68
C ALA A 251 -26.87 71.62 59.15
N VAL A 252 -26.24 70.91 60.15
CA VAL A 252 -26.36 71.26 61.57
C VAL A 252 -25.87 72.68 61.88
N GLU A 253 -24.77 73.09 61.33
CA GLU A 253 -24.25 74.44 61.51
C GLU A 253 -25.18 75.51 60.88
N ALA A 254 -25.75 75.25 59.71
CA ALA A 254 -26.74 76.09 59.06
C ALA A 254 -28.02 76.21 59.89
N GLU A 255 -28.45 75.06 60.47
CA GLU A 255 -29.62 75.10 61.38
C GLU A 255 -29.39 75.75 62.70
N ALA A 256 -28.23 75.59 63.30
CA ALA A 256 -27.76 76.39 64.44
C ALA A 256 -27.73 77.87 64.19
N ARG A 257 -27.18 78.31 63.03
CA ARG A 257 -27.20 79.75 62.60
C ARG A 257 -28.64 80.21 62.44
N ARG A 258 -29.55 79.49 61.84
CA ARG A 258 -30.96 79.89 61.71
C ARG A 258 -31.67 80.04 63.10
N ILE A 259 -31.37 79.16 64.07
CA ILE A 259 -31.90 79.28 65.42
C ILE A 259 -31.38 80.55 66.12
N VAL A 260 -30.07 80.83 65.99
CA VAL A 260 -29.44 82.07 66.54
C VAL A 260 -30.03 83.33 65.87
N GLU A 261 -30.24 83.32 64.52
CA GLU A 261 -30.88 84.45 63.83
C GLU A 261 -32.34 84.64 64.27
N LYS A 262 -33.12 83.59 64.41
CA LYS A 262 -34.51 83.63 64.99
C LYS A 262 -34.51 84.14 66.39
N ALA A 263 -33.58 83.69 67.25
CA ALA A 263 -33.48 84.19 68.65
C ALA A 263 -33.15 85.71 68.71
N LYS A 264 -32.22 86.18 67.83
CA LYS A 264 -31.91 87.59 67.67
C LYS A 264 -33.09 88.40 67.13
N ALA A 265 -33.89 87.86 66.20
CA ALA A 265 -35.11 88.49 65.73
C ALA A 265 -36.17 88.61 66.85
N TYR A 266 -36.37 87.53 67.63
CA TYR A 266 -37.25 87.54 68.78
C TYR A 266 -36.76 88.54 69.85
N GLU A 267 -35.47 88.68 70.15
CA GLU A 267 -34.93 89.74 71.03
C GLU A 267 -35.13 91.16 70.49
N ALA A 268 -34.99 91.38 69.18
CA ALA A 268 -35.26 92.62 68.55
C ALA A 268 -36.73 93.02 68.61
N ASP A 269 -37.64 92.09 68.30
CA ASP A 269 -39.09 92.28 68.47
C ASP A 269 -39.51 92.57 69.94
N TRP A 270 -38.88 91.86 70.88
CA TRP A 270 -39.12 92.11 72.30
C TRP A 270 -38.66 93.52 72.80
N LYS A 271 -37.50 93.93 72.28
CA LYS A 271 -36.97 95.33 72.54
C LYS A 271 -37.82 96.39 71.88
N THR A 272 -38.38 96.19 70.71
CA THR A 272 -39.33 97.14 70.08
C THR A 272 -40.71 97.11 70.73
N ALA A 273 -41.20 95.98 71.19
CA ALA A 273 -42.46 95.91 71.93
C ALA A 273 -42.36 96.53 73.37
N GLY A 274 -41.17 96.49 73.99
CA GLY A 274 -40.91 97.14 75.25
C GLY A 274 -40.82 98.66 75.17
N ALA A 275 -40.33 99.18 74.04
CA ALA A 275 -40.21 100.64 73.76
C ALA A 275 -41.56 101.35 73.42
N ALA A 276 -42.58 100.57 73.11
CA ALA A 276 -43.95 101.03 72.79
C ALA A 276 -44.87 101.19 74.05
N ARG A 277 -44.34 100.87 75.26
CA ARG A 277 -45.10 100.93 76.55
C ARG A 277 -44.56 101.84 77.58
N THR A 278 -43.75 102.84 77.17
CA THR A 278 -43.42 104.01 77.99
C THR A 278 -43.94 105.25 77.22
#